data_a12a51d216f27b6743c4f5d603408732
#
_entry.id   a12a51d216f27b6743c4f5d603408732
#
_cell.length_a   1.000
_cell.length_b   1.000
_cell.length_c   1.000
_cell.angle_alpha   90.00
_cell.angle_beta   90.00
_cell.angle_gamma   90.00
#
_symmetry.space_group_name_H-M   'P 1'
#
loop_
_entity.id
_entity.type
_entity.pdbx_description
1 polymer ?
#
loop_
_entity_poly.entity_id
_entity_poly.type
_entity_poly.pdbx_seq_one_letter_code
_entity_poly.pdbx_strand_id
1 'polypeptide(L)'
;MSSRKGAIKFIFERHPDAIFVTNTGYISRAVYDMYPKNKNIFYMQGSMGLAPCIGLGMAANTNKEVVVISGDAALLMHLGITHTIAEHNLDNLFVYVLDNGCHESVGGFKCAELDKGYRGVNRIFKISKDGKSDRVGLDCFENTKQIKELF
;
A
#
# COMPACT_ATOMS: atom_id res chain seq x y z
N MET A 1 -12.89 13.12 -7.74
CA MET A 1 -11.62 12.73 -7.08
C MET A 1 -11.99 12.21 -5.70
N SER A 2 -11.55 11.02 -5.32
CA SER A 2 -11.86 10.43 -4.01
C SER A 2 -10.90 10.97 -2.94
N SER A 3 -11.29 10.95 -1.65
CA SER A 3 -10.34 11.21 -0.57
C SER A 3 -9.43 9.99 -0.36
N ARG A 4 -8.25 10.18 0.24
CA ARG A 4 -7.36 9.06 0.63
C ARG A 4 -8.12 8.07 1.52
N LYS A 5 -8.78 8.57 2.56
CA LYS A 5 -9.56 7.74 3.49
C LYS A 5 -10.71 7.01 2.79
N GLY A 6 -11.38 7.66 1.83
CA GLY A 6 -12.43 7.02 1.03
C GLY A 6 -11.92 5.87 0.17
N ALA A 7 -10.76 6.03 -0.48
CA ALA A 7 -10.13 4.96 -1.25
C ALA A 7 -9.66 3.80 -0.36
N ILE A 8 -9.05 4.10 0.79
CA ILE A 8 -8.64 3.09 1.78
C ILE A 8 -9.87 2.31 2.27
N LYS A 9 -10.95 2.99 2.66
CA LYS A 9 -12.19 2.35 3.10
C LYS A 9 -12.71 1.37 2.04
N PHE A 10 -12.82 1.80 0.78
CA PHE A 10 -13.27 0.95 -0.33
C PHE A 10 -12.42 -0.32 -0.46
N ILE A 11 -11.07 -0.20 -0.33
CA ILE A 11 -10.16 -1.33 -0.45
C ILE A 11 -10.37 -2.32 0.72
N PHE A 12 -10.49 -1.84 1.95
CA PHE A 12 -10.71 -2.69 3.12
C PHE A 12 -12.06 -3.40 3.11
N GLU A 13 -13.12 -2.72 2.66
CA GLU A 13 -14.45 -3.32 2.51
C GLU A 13 -14.48 -4.44 1.45
N ARG A 14 -13.64 -4.33 0.42
CA ARG A 14 -13.53 -5.34 -0.64
C ARG A 14 -12.70 -6.56 -0.22
N HIS A 15 -11.79 -6.40 0.73
CA HIS A 15 -10.85 -7.44 1.16
C HIS A 15 -10.81 -7.54 2.70
N PRO A 16 -11.93 -7.91 3.35
CA PRO A 16 -12.07 -7.78 4.81
C PRO A 16 -11.08 -8.64 5.62
N ASP A 17 -10.66 -9.78 5.08
CA ASP A 17 -9.81 -10.77 5.76
C ASP A 17 -8.37 -10.81 5.21
N ALA A 18 -8.02 -9.89 4.32
CA ALA A 18 -6.72 -9.88 3.68
C ALA A 18 -5.58 -9.48 4.63
N ILE A 19 -4.36 -9.83 4.24
CA ILE A 19 -3.13 -9.24 4.77
C ILE A 19 -2.85 -7.98 3.96
N PHE A 20 -2.69 -6.86 4.65
CA PHE A 20 -2.41 -5.58 4.00
C PHE A 20 -0.94 -5.20 4.12
N VAL A 21 -0.37 -4.65 3.05
CA VAL A 21 0.96 -4.03 3.03
C VAL A 21 0.80 -2.58 2.59
N THR A 22 1.10 -1.66 3.48
CA THR A 22 0.91 -0.23 3.20
C THR A 22 2.24 0.47 2.95
N ASN A 23 2.26 1.36 1.95
CA ASN A 23 3.43 2.19 1.69
C ASN A 23 3.70 3.16 2.84
N THR A 24 4.97 3.53 3.03
CA THR A 24 5.39 4.53 4.03
C THR A 24 4.70 5.89 3.87
N GLY A 25 4.77 6.73 4.88
CA GLY A 25 4.25 8.09 4.85
C GLY A 25 2.76 8.19 5.20
N TYR A 26 2.04 9.06 4.51
CA TYR A 26 0.64 9.37 4.86
C TYR A 26 -0.34 8.23 4.58
N ILE A 27 -0.01 7.28 3.72
CA ILE A 27 -0.84 6.10 3.48
C ILE A 27 -0.86 5.21 4.74
N SER A 28 0.32 4.79 5.25
CA SER A 28 0.41 4.00 6.49
C SER A 28 -0.26 4.71 7.67
N ARG A 29 -0.04 6.02 7.80
CA ARG A 29 -0.65 6.80 8.89
C ARG A 29 -2.18 6.82 8.80
N ALA A 30 -2.73 7.03 7.61
CA ALA A 30 -4.18 7.04 7.41
C ALA A 30 -4.80 5.66 7.68
N VAL A 31 -4.13 4.58 7.23
CA VAL A 31 -4.57 3.21 7.50
C VAL A 31 -4.54 2.92 9.00
N TYR A 32 -3.47 3.29 9.71
CA TYR A 32 -3.37 3.10 11.16
C TYR A 32 -4.45 3.89 11.93
N ASP A 33 -4.71 5.13 11.53
CA ASP A 33 -5.76 5.97 12.11
C ASP A 33 -7.17 5.35 11.93
N MET A 34 -7.44 4.76 10.75
CA MET A 34 -8.74 4.14 10.46
C MET A 34 -8.92 2.75 11.07
N TYR A 35 -7.84 1.98 11.17
CA TYR A 35 -7.88 0.55 11.56
C TYR A 35 -6.83 0.21 12.64
N PRO A 36 -6.77 0.93 13.78
CA PRO A 36 -5.69 0.80 14.76
C PRO A 36 -5.64 -0.57 15.46
N LYS A 37 -6.73 -1.34 15.43
CA LYS A 37 -6.83 -2.67 16.05
C LYS A 37 -6.61 -3.81 15.06
N ASN A 38 -6.49 -3.52 13.76
CA ASN A 38 -6.29 -4.57 12.75
C ASN A 38 -4.82 -5.03 12.78
N LYS A 39 -4.61 -6.30 13.09
CA LYS A 39 -3.28 -6.92 13.19
C LYS A 39 -2.76 -7.49 11.86
N ASN A 40 -3.58 -7.50 10.82
CA ASN A 40 -3.22 -8.04 9.50
C ASN A 40 -2.57 -6.98 8.59
N ILE A 41 -1.97 -5.94 9.16
CA ILE A 41 -1.42 -4.83 8.39
C ILE A 41 0.08 -4.72 8.64
N PHE A 42 0.87 -4.85 7.56
CA PHE A 42 2.28 -4.50 7.55
C PHE A 42 2.43 -3.04 7.14
N TYR A 43 2.93 -2.22 8.05
CA TYR A 43 3.20 -0.81 7.82
C TYR A 43 4.65 -0.61 7.39
N MET A 44 4.88 -0.26 6.13
CA MET A 44 6.23 0.08 5.67
C MET A 44 6.76 1.32 6.40
N GLN A 45 7.89 1.17 7.08
CA GLN A 45 8.52 2.24 7.85
C GLN A 45 9.86 2.66 7.22
N GLY A 46 9.80 3.33 6.13
CA GLY A 46 10.94 3.61 5.25
C GLY A 46 10.84 2.79 3.98
N SER A 47 11.93 2.61 3.27
CA SER A 47 12.01 1.81 2.04
C SER A 47 10.87 2.11 1.05
N MET A 48 10.64 3.39 0.79
CA MET A 48 9.60 3.88 -0.11
C MET A 48 9.68 3.15 -1.46
N GLY A 49 8.54 2.63 -1.94
CA GLY A 49 8.44 1.92 -3.21
C GLY A 49 8.55 0.39 -3.09
N LEU A 50 8.97 -0.16 -1.94
CA LEU A 50 9.14 -1.62 -1.77
C LEU A 50 7.87 -2.35 -1.26
N ALA A 51 6.79 -1.66 -0.96
CA ALA A 51 5.55 -2.31 -0.52
C ALA A 51 5.05 -3.38 -1.51
N PRO A 52 5.04 -3.16 -2.84
CA PRO A 52 4.66 -4.21 -3.80
C PRO A 52 5.61 -5.42 -3.79
N CYS A 53 6.92 -5.21 -3.56
CA CYS A 53 7.90 -6.32 -3.46
C CYS A 53 7.61 -7.19 -2.23
N ILE A 54 7.35 -6.57 -1.07
CA ILE A 54 6.97 -7.27 0.15
C ILE A 54 5.65 -8.01 -0.05
N GLY A 55 4.64 -7.35 -0.64
CA GLY A 55 3.35 -7.96 -0.94
C GLY A 55 3.46 -9.18 -1.84
N LEU A 56 4.27 -9.12 -2.90
CA LEU A 56 4.54 -10.26 -3.77
C LEU A 56 5.14 -11.43 -2.99
N GLY A 57 6.16 -11.16 -2.17
CA GLY A 57 6.80 -12.19 -1.34
C GLY A 57 5.82 -12.82 -0.35
N MET A 58 4.96 -12.03 0.29
CA MET A 58 3.91 -12.54 1.18
C MET A 58 2.90 -13.40 0.41
N ALA A 59 2.38 -12.92 -0.71
CA ALA A 59 1.38 -13.64 -1.50
C ALA A 59 1.90 -14.98 -2.02
N ALA A 60 3.17 -15.07 -2.37
CA ALA A 60 3.81 -16.30 -2.80
C ALA A 60 3.94 -17.36 -1.68
N ASN A 61 3.77 -16.97 -0.41
CA ASN A 61 3.96 -17.83 0.76
C ASN A 61 2.70 -18.01 1.61
N THR A 62 1.53 -17.61 1.12
CA THR A 62 0.24 -17.78 1.81
C THR A 62 -0.88 -18.02 0.82
N ASN A 63 -1.96 -18.67 1.28
CA ASN A 63 -3.21 -18.80 0.52
C ASN A 63 -4.21 -17.66 0.82
N LYS A 64 -3.87 -16.74 1.74
CA LYS A 64 -4.70 -15.57 2.05
C LYS A 64 -4.54 -14.51 0.95
N GLU A 65 -5.55 -13.67 0.78
CA GLU A 65 -5.40 -12.47 -0.03
C GLU A 65 -4.34 -11.53 0.58
N VAL A 66 -3.48 -11.00 -0.25
CA VAL A 66 -2.51 -9.96 0.11
C VAL A 66 -2.82 -8.71 -0.69
N VAL A 67 -3.03 -7.61 0.00
CA VAL A 67 -3.42 -6.33 -0.58
C VAL A 67 -2.35 -5.29 -0.32
N VAL A 68 -1.78 -4.77 -1.39
CA VAL A 68 -0.80 -3.68 -1.33
C VAL A 68 -1.48 -2.36 -1.59
N ILE A 69 -1.23 -1.37 -0.72
CA ILE A 69 -1.67 0.01 -0.93
C ILE A 69 -0.42 0.90 -1.06
N SER A 70 -0.10 1.26 -2.30
CA SER A 70 1.05 2.09 -2.65
C SER A 70 0.64 3.52 -3.00
N GLY A 71 1.60 4.43 -3.06
CA GLY A 71 1.44 5.77 -3.62
C GLY A 71 2.00 5.86 -5.04
N ASP A 72 1.61 6.89 -5.77
CA ASP A 72 2.10 7.21 -7.12
C ASP A 72 3.62 7.35 -7.18
N ALA A 73 4.16 8.27 -6.40
CA ALA A 73 5.61 8.49 -6.32
C ALA A 73 6.38 7.26 -5.82
N ALA A 74 5.78 6.47 -4.92
CA ALA A 74 6.39 5.24 -4.42
C ALA A 74 6.45 4.15 -5.51
N LEU A 75 5.37 3.98 -6.28
CA LEU A 75 5.35 3.03 -7.38
C LEU A 75 6.44 3.34 -8.40
N LEU A 76 6.61 4.62 -8.75
CA LEU A 76 7.62 5.07 -9.71
C LEU A 76 9.06 4.78 -9.27
N MET A 77 9.33 4.73 -7.95
CA MET A 77 10.69 4.41 -7.44
C MET A 77 11.12 2.98 -7.76
N HIS A 78 10.17 2.05 -7.90
CA HIS A 78 10.44 0.63 -8.20
C HIS A 78 9.46 0.09 -9.25
N LEU A 79 9.25 0.85 -10.31
CA LEU A 79 8.25 0.56 -11.34
C LEU A 79 8.41 -0.83 -11.97
N GLY A 80 9.62 -1.35 -12.07
CA GLY A 80 9.92 -2.68 -12.59
C GLY A 80 9.21 -3.81 -11.86
N ILE A 81 8.83 -3.61 -10.58
CA ILE A 81 8.08 -4.62 -9.82
C ILE A 81 6.73 -4.97 -10.44
N THR A 82 6.12 -4.05 -11.17
CA THR A 82 4.83 -4.27 -11.84
C THR A 82 4.93 -5.38 -12.89
N HIS A 83 6.04 -5.46 -13.60
CA HIS A 83 6.33 -6.54 -14.54
C HIS A 83 6.55 -7.88 -13.83
N THR A 84 7.30 -7.87 -12.73
CA THR A 84 7.54 -9.08 -11.93
C THR A 84 6.22 -9.64 -11.36
N ILE A 85 5.36 -8.78 -10.82
CA ILE A 85 4.02 -9.17 -10.33
C ILE A 85 3.18 -9.75 -11.46
N ALA A 86 3.16 -9.09 -12.62
CA ALA A 86 2.40 -9.57 -13.78
C ALA A 86 2.90 -10.93 -14.29
N GLU A 87 4.21 -11.18 -14.22
CA GLU A 87 4.82 -12.45 -14.64
C GLU A 87 4.49 -13.60 -13.67
N HIS A 88 4.53 -13.33 -12.35
CA HIS A 88 4.13 -14.32 -11.34
C HIS A 88 2.63 -14.63 -11.37
N ASN A 89 1.80 -13.67 -11.77
CA ASN A 89 0.35 -13.82 -11.97
C ASN A 89 -0.36 -14.54 -10.81
N LEU A 90 -0.11 -14.08 -9.57
CA LEU A 90 -0.70 -14.67 -8.38
C LEU A 90 -2.15 -14.18 -8.21
N ASP A 91 -3.10 -15.10 -8.09
CA ASP A 91 -4.53 -14.80 -7.95
C ASP A 91 -4.89 -14.14 -6.60
N ASN A 92 -4.03 -14.29 -5.59
CA ASN A 92 -4.22 -13.76 -4.24
C ASN A 92 -3.48 -12.44 -3.98
N LEU A 93 -2.84 -11.81 -4.98
CA LEU A 93 -2.16 -10.52 -4.84
C LEU A 93 -2.94 -9.40 -5.51
N PHE A 94 -3.26 -8.36 -4.75
CA PHE A 94 -3.96 -7.16 -5.23
C PHE A 94 -3.12 -5.92 -4.95
N VAL A 95 -2.84 -5.12 -5.98
CA VAL A 95 -2.05 -3.89 -5.88
C VAL A 95 -2.91 -2.69 -6.23
N TYR A 96 -3.10 -1.79 -5.28
CA TYR A 96 -3.82 -0.53 -5.41
C TYR A 96 -2.86 0.65 -5.26
N VAL A 97 -3.02 1.65 -6.11
CA VAL A 97 -2.21 2.86 -6.08
C VAL A 97 -3.08 4.07 -5.79
N LEU A 98 -2.69 4.86 -4.81
CA LEU A 98 -3.32 6.13 -4.47
C LEU A 98 -2.48 7.26 -5.07
N ASP A 99 -3.01 7.94 -6.07
CA ASP A 99 -2.32 8.95 -6.85
C ASP A 99 -2.84 10.35 -6.51
N ASN A 100 -2.01 11.14 -5.82
CA ASN A 100 -2.25 12.55 -5.51
C ASN A 100 -1.35 13.51 -6.30
N GLY A 101 -0.51 13.00 -7.19
CA GLY A 101 0.40 13.76 -8.06
C GLY A 101 1.59 14.38 -7.34
N CYS A 102 1.91 13.97 -6.10
CA CYS A 102 3.00 14.60 -5.37
C CYS A 102 3.58 13.76 -4.22
N HIS A 103 4.80 14.13 -3.81
CA HIS A 103 5.47 13.64 -2.59
C HIS A 103 4.93 14.35 -1.34
N GLU A 104 3.66 14.13 -0.98
CA GLU A 104 2.95 14.93 0.02
C GLU A 104 3.61 14.92 1.41
N SER A 105 4.19 13.79 1.84
CA SER A 105 4.79 13.65 3.17
C SER A 105 6.18 14.29 3.30
N VAL A 106 6.79 14.71 2.20
CA VAL A 106 8.16 15.27 2.15
C VAL A 106 8.22 16.55 1.33
N GLY A 107 7.33 17.50 1.58
CA GLY A 107 7.35 18.84 0.99
C GLY A 107 6.34 19.08 -0.13
N GLY A 108 5.59 18.07 -0.54
CA GLY A 108 4.51 18.23 -1.53
C GLY A 108 5.00 18.47 -2.96
N PHE A 109 6.25 18.15 -3.27
CA PHE A 109 6.81 18.29 -4.61
C PHE A 109 6.03 17.45 -5.62
N LYS A 110 5.80 18.02 -6.81
CA LYS A 110 5.14 17.31 -7.91
C LYS A 110 5.93 16.04 -8.27
N CYS A 111 5.26 14.91 -8.45
CA CYS A 111 5.86 13.72 -9.03
C CYS A 111 5.52 13.61 -10.53
N ALA A 112 6.19 12.70 -11.23
CA ALA A 112 5.84 12.38 -12.60
C ALA A 112 4.43 11.78 -12.65
N GLU A 113 3.72 12.02 -13.75
CA GLU A 113 2.38 11.44 -13.94
C GLU A 113 2.49 9.93 -14.18
N LEU A 114 1.56 9.19 -13.57
CA LEU A 114 1.39 7.79 -13.87
C LEU A 114 0.66 7.60 -15.20
N ASP A 115 1.01 6.56 -15.93
CA ASP A 115 0.20 6.06 -17.03
C ASP A 115 -1.19 5.63 -16.54
N LYS A 116 -2.13 5.44 -17.47
CA LYS A 116 -3.51 5.06 -17.13
C LYS A 116 -3.63 3.70 -16.48
N GLY A 117 -2.59 2.86 -16.58
CA GLY A 117 -2.53 1.55 -15.95
C GLY A 117 -1.17 0.88 -16.14
N TYR A 118 -0.87 -0.06 -15.28
CA TYR A 118 0.32 -0.89 -15.34
C TYR A 118 -0.08 -2.36 -15.17
N ARG A 119 0.63 -3.26 -15.88
CA ARG A 119 0.52 -4.70 -15.62
C ARG A 119 0.83 -4.96 -14.13
N GLY A 120 0.12 -5.89 -13.52
CA GLY A 120 0.32 -6.19 -12.08
C GLY A 120 -0.23 -5.13 -11.11
N VAL A 121 -0.93 -4.09 -11.60
CA VAL A 121 -1.65 -3.10 -10.78
C VAL A 121 -3.14 -3.24 -11.04
N ASN A 122 -3.93 -3.51 -9.99
CA ASN A 122 -5.37 -3.74 -10.12
C ASN A 122 -6.15 -2.44 -10.35
N ARG A 123 -5.75 -1.36 -9.66
CA ARG A 123 -6.42 -0.06 -9.81
C ARG A 123 -5.57 1.10 -9.32
N ILE A 124 -5.65 2.22 -10.03
CA ILE A 124 -5.11 3.53 -9.62
C ILE A 124 -6.29 4.42 -9.25
N PHE A 125 -6.28 4.94 -8.02
CA PHE A 125 -7.26 5.91 -7.53
C PHE A 125 -6.67 7.31 -7.58
N LYS A 126 -7.24 8.18 -8.37
CA LYS A 126 -6.93 9.61 -8.29
C LYS A 126 -7.57 10.17 -7.01
N ILE A 127 -6.74 10.65 -6.10
CA ILE A 127 -7.17 11.14 -4.79
C ILE A 127 -6.81 12.61 -4.57
N SER A 128 -7.56 13.26 -3.69
CA SER A 128 -7.21 14.58 -3.15
C SER A 128 -6.18 14.46 -2.02
N LYS A 129 -5.52 15.58 -1.71
CA LYS A 129 -4.70 15.69 -0.49
C LYS A 129 -5.62 15.83 0.71
N ASP A 130 -5.50 14.92 1.68
CA ASP A 130 -6.36 14.88 2.88
C ASP A 130 -5.63 15.35 4.16
N GLY A 131 -4.44 15.94 4.01
CA GLY A 131 -3.59 16.26 5.14
C GLY A 131 -2.91 15.02 5.76
N LYS A 132 -2.35 15.18 6.95
CA LYS A 132 -1.62 14.12 7.65
C LYS A 132 -2.41 13.58 8.83
N SER A 133 -2.36 12.27 9.04
CA SER A 133 -2.65 11.61 10.31
C SER A 133 -1.38 11.48 11.16
N ASP A 134 -1.53 11.15 12.44
CA ASP A 134 -0.41 10.89 13.34
C ASP A 134 0.43 9.69 12.85
N ARG A 135 1.65 9.59 13.36
CA ARG A 135 2.54 8.48 13.03
C ARG A 135 1.95 7.15 13.48
N VAL A 136 2.29 6.08 12.75
CA VAL A 136 1.99 4.71 13.18
C VAL A 136 2.61 4.48 14.56
N GLY A 137 1.80 4.03 15.52
CA GLY A 137 2.23 3.82 16.91
C GLY A 137 2.95 2.49 17.15
N LEU A 138 3.02 1.61 16.14
CA LEU A 138 3.76 0.35 16.22
C LEU A 138 5.21 0.55 15.75
N ASP A 139 6.16 -0.03 16.46
CA ASP A 139 7.53 -0.12 15.97
C ASP A 139 7.71 -1.28 14.98
N CYS A 140 8.88 -1.35 14.33
CA CYS A 140 9.16 -2.36 13.30
C CYS A 140 9.12 -3.80 13.85
N PHE A 141 9.58 -4.00 15.10
CA PHE A 141 9.62 -5.33 15.71
C PHE A 141 8.22 -5.83 16.05
N GLU A 142 7.42 -4.99 16.69
CA GLU A 142 6.03 -5.30 17.03
C GLU A 142 5.22 -5.61 15.78
N ASN A 143 5.32 -4.77 14.74
CA ASN A 143 4.60 -4.99 13.49
C ASN A 143 5.05 -6.26 12.78
N THR A 144 6.37 -6.52 12.71
CA THR A 144 6.90 -7.75 12.10
C THR A 144 6.45 -9.00 12.87
N LYS A 145 6.43 -8.95 14.21
CA LYS A 145 5.95 -10.05 15.04
C LYS A 145 4.48 -10.38 14.75
N GLN A 146 3.63 -9.36 14.71
CA GLN A 146 2.20 -9.54 14.39
C GLN A 146 1.99 -10.19 13.02
N ILE A 147 2.73 -9.76 12.02
CA ILE A 147 2.62 -10.30 10.66
C ILE A 147 3.13 -11.74 10.57
N LYS A 148 4.22 -12.08 11.26
CA LYS A 148 4.72 -13.46 11.30
C LYS A 148 3.73 -14.47 11.86
N GLU A 149 2.83 -14.05 12.74
CA GLU A 149 1.78 -14.91 13.30
C GLU A 149 0.71 -15.31 12.25
N LEU A 150 0.71 -14.71 11.07
CA LEU A 150 -0.26 -14.97 10.00
C LEU A 150 0.19 -16.07 9.02
N PHE A 151 1.48 -16.44 9.06
CA PHE A 151 2.14 -17.45 8.25
C PHE A 151 2.52 -18.67 9.09
#